data_201cbdb91b9abc41dbc6a0a252183bdb
#
_entry.id   201cbdb91b9abc41dbc6a0a252183bdb
#
_cell.length_a   1.000
_cell.length_b   1.000
_cell.length_c   1.000
_cell.angle_alpha   90.00
_cell.angle_beta   90.00
_cell.angle_gamma   90.00
#
_symmetry.space_group_name_H-M   'P 1'
#
loop_
_entity.id
_entity.type
_entity.pdbx_description
1 polymer ?
#
loop_
_entity_poly.entity_id
_entity_poly.type
_entity_poly.pdbx_seq_one_letter_code
_entity_poly.pdbx_strand_id
1 'polypeptide(L)'
;MKKWGRRTLWTGIALACLAAFYFGAEALLNLGGSTFRPWVSTAVIGLEGLLGCAFLVMLIVLAVKLVVDPLGRGGWRTVQRIVGPLAAAGLLWMLIFAGRAGLLGFVFSMKPEHVMDRDGTRMVAVVNSFLQVTVGYHVYQNFLIMGKDIVIYEDYGNGGYDPFEEGRDAQPLRILP
;
A
#
# COMPACT_ATOMS: atom_id res chain seq x y z
N MET A 1 19.49 12.50 22.22
CA MET A 1 18.36 13.11 21.48
C MET A 1 18.71 13.44 20.02
N LYS A 2 19.78 14.17 19.69
CA LYS A 2 20.15 14.56 18.30
C LYS A 2 20.20 13.37 17.32
N LYS A 3 20.73 12.20 17.73
CA LYS A 3 20.82 11.00 16.84
C LYS A 3 19.45 10.42 16.50
N TRP A 4 18.53 10.35 17.46
CA TRP A 4 17.18 9.82 17.25
C TRP A 4 16.31 10.76 16.41
N GLY A 5 16.32 12.06 16.71
CA GLY A 5 15.61 13.05 15.88
C GLY A 5 16.07 13.03 14.43
N ARG A 6 17.39 12.90 14.19
CA ARG A 6 17.93 12.78 12.81
C ARG A 6 17.46 11.51 12.13
N ARG A 7 17.42 10.36 12.82
CA ARG A 7 16.92 9.10 12.24
C ARG A 7 15.43 9.21 11.88
N THR A 8 14.63 9.73 12.79
CA THR A 8 13.18 9.95 12.57
C THR A 8 12.96 10.86 11.34
N LEU A 9 13.72 11.97 11.25
CA LEU A 9 13.63 12.86 10.10
C LEU A 9 13.97 12.16 8.78
N TRP A 10 15.06 11.40 8.74
CA TRP A 10 15.44 10.67 7.53
C TRP A 10 14.44 9.60 7.13
N THR A 11 13.86 8.88 8.09
CA THR A 11 12.80 7.90 7.81
C THR A 11 11.55 8.60 7.25
N GLY A 12 11.16 9.75 7.82
CA GLY A 12 10.04 10.54 7.29
C GLY A 12 10.29 11.07 5.87
N ILE A 13 11.51 11.55 5.60
CA ILE A 13 11.92 11.98 4.25
C ILE A 13 11.87 10.80 3.28
N ALA A 14 12.41 9.64 3.65
CA ALA A 14 12.39 8.45 2.79
C ALA A 14 10.97 8.01 2.46
N LEU A 15 10.06 8.00 3.45
CA LEU A 15 8.65 7.70 3.26
C LEU A 15 7.98 8.70 2.28
N ALA A 16 8.19 10.00 2.51
CA ALA A 16 7.65 11.04 1.64
C ALA A 16 8.20 10.96 0.20
N CYS A 17 9.49 10.68 0.05
CA CYS A 17 10.11 10.51 -1.27
C CYS A 17 9.57 9.26 -2.00
N LEU A 18 9.39 8.15 -1.30
CA LEU A 18 8.84 6.92 -1.88
C LEU A 18 7.42 7.16 -2.38
N ALA A 19 6.56 7.76 -1.55
CA ALA A 19 5.18 8.10 -1.90
C ALA A 19 5.15 9.07 -3.10
N ALA A 20 5.93 10.15 -3.07
CA ALA A 20 5.98 11.12 -4.16
C ALA A 20 6.47 10.48 -5.47
N PHE A 21 7.46 9.60 -5.40
CA PHE A 21 7.97 8.87 -6.56
C PHE A 21 6.91 7.93 -7.13
N TYR A 22 6.26 7.13 -6.28
CA TYR A 22 5.24 6.18 -6.72
C TYR A 22 4.04 6.89 -7.37
N PHE A 23 3.43 7.85 -6.68
CA PHE A 23 2.27 8.58 -7.21
C PHE A 23 2.63 9.43 -8.43
N GLY A 24 3.84 10.01 -8.45
CA GLY A 24 4.33 10.75 -9.62
C GLY A 24 4.52 9.85 -10.84
N ALA A 25 5.14 8.68 -10.64
CA ALA A 25 5.33 7.70 -11.70
C ALA A 25 3.99 7.14 -12.19
N GLU A 26 3.07 6.80 -11.29
CA GLU A 26 1.73 6.34 -11.63
C GLU A 26 0.95 7.39 -12.44
N ALA A 27 1.03 8.66 -12.04
CA ALA A 27 0.39 9.76 -12.78
C ALA A 27 0.95 9.89 -14.20
N LEU A 28 2.28 9.79 -14.37
CA LEU A 28 2.93 9.85 -15.68
C LEU A 28 2.54 8.64 -16.55
N LEU A 29 2.52 7.44 -15.99
CA LEU A 29 2.09 6.23 -16.69
C LEU A 29 0.64 6.34 -17.15
N ASN A 30 -0.24 6.84 -16.30
CA ASN A 30 -1.66 7.05 -16.61
C ASN A 30 -1.89 8.04 -17.76
N LEU A 31 -1.05 9.06 -17.90
CA LEU A 31 -1.08 9.97 -19.05
C LEU A 31 -0.68 9.25 -20.35
N GLY A 32 0.18 8.23 -20.26
CA GLY A 32 0.59 7.38 -21.39
C GLY A 32 -0.33 6.19 -21.64
N GLY A 33 -1.51 6.09 -20.99
CA GLY A 33 -2.42 4.93 -21.15
C GLY A 33 -1.88 3.65 -20.53
N SER A 34 -0.99 3.76 -19.54
CA SER A 34 -0.36 2.64 -18.85
C SER A 34 -0.59 2.75 -17.35
N THR A 35 -0.39 1.67 -16.61
CA THR A 35 -0.45 1.62 -15.14
C THR A 35 0.55 0.59 -14.62
N PHE A 36 0.88 0.66 -13.33
CA PHE A 36 1.66 -0.40 -12.70
C PHE A 36 0.85 -1.69 -12.59
N ARG A 37 1.55 -2.81 -12.68
CA ARG A 37 0.96 -4.11 -12.41
C ARG A 37 0.59 -4.24 -10.93
N PRO A 38 -0.47 -5.01 -10.58
CA PRO A 38 -0.95 -5.16 -9.20
C PRO A 38 0.13 -5.52 -8.19
N TRP A 39 1.04 -6.44 -8.52
CA TRP A 39 2.11 -6.83 -7.62
C TRP A 39 3.06 -5.68 -7.25
N VAL A 40 3.33 -4.75 -8.20
CA VAL A 40 4.17 -3.57 -7.97
C VAL A 40 3.50 -2.64 -6.95
N SER A 41 2.21 -2.35 -7.17
CA SER A 41 1.41 -1.53 -6.26
C SER A 41 1.36 -2.15 -4.86
N THR A 42 1.12 -3.46 -4.78
CA THR A 42 1.10 -4.19 -3.51
C THR A 42 2.45 -4.14 -2.80
N ALA A 43 3.56 -4.32 -3.53
CA ALA A 43 4.91 -4.23 -2.96
C ALA A 43 5.22 -2.84 -2.41
N VAL A 44 4.84 -1.78 -3.14
CA VAL A 44 5.04 -0.39 -2.70
C VAL A 44 4.19 -0.08 -1.47
N ILE A 45 2.89 -0.43 -1.47
CA ILE A 45 1.99 -0.25 -0.32
C ILE A 45 2.53 -0.98 0.91
N GLY A 46 3.03 -2.22 0.74
CA GLY A 46 3.65 -2.98 1.83
C GLY A 46 4.90 -2.30 2.38
N LEU A 47 5.77 -1.80 1.51
CA LEU A 47 6.99 -1.09 1.91
C LEU A 47 6.66 0.24 2.61
N GLU A 48 5.72 1.02 2.09
CA GLU A 48 5.23 2.25 2.72
C GLU A 48 4.62 1.98 4.08
N GLY A 49 3.82 0.90 4.21
CA GLY A 49 3.24 0.47 5.48
C GLY A 49 4.32 0.16 6.53
N LEU A 50 5.35 -0.61 6.15
CA LEU A 50 6.48 -0.93 7.03
C LEU A 50 7.27 0.31 7.46
N LEU A 51 7.60 1.19 6.50
CA LEU A 51 8.31 2.44 6.79
C LEU A 51 7.46 3.38 7.65
N GLY A 52 6.15 3.45 7.39
CA GLY A 52 5.20 4.24 8.18
C GLY A 52 5.11 3.75 9.62
N CYS A 53 5.00 2.44 9.84
CA CYS A 53 5.05 1.85 11.18
C CYS A 53 6.38 2.14 11.89
N ALA A 54 7.50 1.98 11.20
CA ALA A 54 8.82 2.30 11.76
C ALA A 54 8.93 3.78 12.14
N PHE A 55 8.42 4.68 11.30
CA PHE A 55 8.39 6.12 11.57
C PHE A 55 7.54 6.45 12.80
N LEU A 56 6.35 5.88 12.94
CA LEU A 56 5.48 6.07 14.11
C LEU A 56 6.15 5.56 15.39
N VAL A 57 6.78 4.38 15.35
CA VAL A 57 7.55 3.87 16.51
C VAL A 57 8.66 4.82 16.90
N MET A 58 9.41 5.38 15.94
CA MET A 58 10.46 6.37 16.21
C MET A 58 9.89 7.65 16.82
N LEU A 59 8.73 8.12 16.38
CA LEU A 59 8.03 9.27 16.97
C LEU A 59 7.60 8.99 18.41
N ILE A 60 7.06 7.79 18.70
CA ILE A 60 6.71 7.39 20.07
C ILE A 60 7.95 7.41 20.98
N VAL A 61 9.05 6.79 20.52
CA VAL A 61 10.32 6.80 21.28
C VAL A 61 10.81 8.23 21.53
N LEU A 62 10.69 9.10 20.53
CA LEU A 62 11.07 10.51 20.68
C LEU A 62 10.18 11.22 21.69
N ALA A 63 8.87 11.02 21.64
CA ALA A 63 7.90 11.59 22.60
C ALA A 63 8.19 11.11 24.02
N VAL A 64 8.41 9.80 24.22
CA VAL A 64 8.77 9.24 25.54
C VAL A 64 10.07 9.84 26.07
N LYS A 65 11.09 9.99 25.21
CA LYS A 65 12.37 10.64 25.62
C LYS A 65 12.19 12.10 26.03
N LEU A 66 11.30 12.84 25.39
CA LEU A 66 10.97 14.22 25.78
C LEU A 66 10.28 14.28 27.15
N VAL A 67 9.57 13.21 27.55
CA VAL A 67 8.98 13.10 28.90
C VAL A 67 10.04 12.81 29.95
N VAL A 68 10.93 11.85 29.67
CA VAL A 68 11.98 11.39 30.60
C VAL A 68 13.07 12.44 30.76
N ASP A 69 13.55 12.99 29.65
CA ASP A 69 14.60 13.99 29.59
C ASP A 69 14.07 15.32 29.01
N PRO A 70 13.27 16.08 29.72
CA PRO A 70 12.64 17.28 29.19
C PRO A 70 13.68 18.34 28.83
N LEU A 71 13.51 18.93 27.65
CA LEU A 71 14.31 20.05 27.15
C LEU A 71 13.86 21.35 27.83
N GLY A 72 14.80 22.13 28.32
CA GLY A 72 14.51 23.45 28.86
C GLY A 72 14.40 23.51 30.38
N ARG A 73 14.05 24.69 30.92
CA ARG A 73 13.98 25.02 32.34
C ARG A 73 12.60 25.65 32.67
N GLY A 74 12.19 25.57 33.94
CA GLY A 74 10.96 26.23 34.41
C GLY A 74 9.65 25.61 33.86
N GLY A 75 8.67 26.47 33.57
CA GLY A 75 7.31 26.07 33.17
C GLY A 75 7.25 25.20 31.92
N TRP A 76 8.23 25.30 31.02
CA TRP A 76 8.30 24.48 29.83
C TRP A 76 8.47 22.98 30.13
N ARG A 77 9.17 22.63 31.21
CA ARG A 77 9.27 21.23 31.68
C ARG A 77 7.92 20.68 32.14
N THR A 78 7.10 21.50 32.78
CA THR A 78 5.75 21.09 33.20
C THR A 78 4.86 20.80 31.98
N VAL A 79 4.91 21.68 30.99
CA VAL A 79 4.18 21.48 29.75
C VAL A 79 4.60 20.15 29.06
N GLN A 80 5.90 19.90 28.95
CA GLN A 80 6.41 18.66 28.34
C GLN A 80 5.99 17.39 29.11
N ARG A 81 5.93 17.45 30.45
CA ARG A 81 5.48 16.34 31.31
C ARG A 81 4.00 16.02 31.13
N ILE A 82 3.17 16.98 30.75
CA ILE A 82 1.74 16.77 30.48
C ILE A 82 1.50 16.40 29.03
N VAL A 83 2.06 17.17 28.12
CA VAL A 83 1.83 16.98 26.66
C VAL A 83 2.52 15.72 26.13
N GLY A 84 3.70 15.39 26.68
CA GLY A 84 4.48 14.23 26.21
C GLY A 84 3.73 12.89 26.33
N PRO A 85 3.18 12.52 27.49
CA PRO A 85 2.39 11.29 27.64
C PRO A 85 1.15 11.28 26.74
N LEU A 86 0.44 12.42 26.62
CA LEU A 86 -0.71 12.54 25.74
C LEU A 86 -0.32 12.33 24.26
N ALA A 87 0.78 12.94 23.84
CA ALA A 87 1.32 12.75 22.49
C ALA A 87 1.75 11.29 22.26
N ALA A 88 2.43 10.67 23.23
CA ALA A 88 2.83 9.27 23.13
C ALA A 88 1.61 8.33 23.05
N ALA A 89 0.57 8.56 23.85
CA ALA A 89 -0.67 7.80 23.82
C ALA A 89 -1.41 7.97 22.49
N GLY A 90 -1.51 9.21 21.98
CA GLY A 90 -2.10 9.50 20.67
C GLY A 90 -1.35 8.81 19.52
N LEU A 91 -0.02 8.87 19.52
CA LEU A 91 0.82 8.19 18.52
C LEU A 91 0.69 6.67 18.61
N LEU A 92 0.60 6.11 19.83
CA LEU A 92 0.38 4.67 20.01
C LEU A 92 -0.99 4.26 19.45
N TRP A 93 -2.02 5.05 19.72
CA TRP A 93 -3.35 4.82 19.16
C TRP A 93 -3.35 4.89 17.64
N MET A 94 -2.67 5.90 17.06
CA MET A 94 -2.47 6.02 15.61
C MET A 94 -1.73 4.82 15.03
N LEU A 95 -0.70 4.30 15.72
CA LEU A 95 0.03 3.11 15.27
C LEU A 95 -0.88 1.87 15.22
N ILE A 96 -1.71 1.67 16.25
CA ILE A 96 -2.67 0.55 16.31
C ILE A 96 -3.71 0.70 15.17
N PHE A 97 -4.25 1.89 14.99
CA PHE A 97 -5.23 2.16 13.95
C PHE A 97 -4.62 2.00 12.54
N ALA A 98 -3.46 2.62 12.29
CA ALA A 98 -2.74 2.52 11.04
C ALA A 98 -2.32 1.08 10.72
N GLY A 99 -1.91 0.31 11.75
CA GLY A 99 -1.60 -1.10 11.58
C GLY A 99 -2.80 -1.93 11.14
N ARG A 100 -3.98 -1.71 11.74
CA ARG A 100 -5.21 -2.42 11.37
C ARG A 100 -5.72 -1.98 9.99
N ALA A 101 -5.84 -0.69 9.75
CA ALA A 101 -6.32 -0.15 8.48
C ALA A 101 -5.32 -0.45 7.34
N GLY A 102 -4.02 -0.35 7.63
CA GLY A 102 -2.96 -0.67 6.67
C GLY A 102 -2.93 -2.16 6.30
N LEU A 103 -3.12 -3.05 7.28
CA LEU A 103 -3.20 -4.49 7.02
C LEU A 103 -4.41 -4.83 6.13
N LEU A 104 -5.57 -4.26 6.44
CA LEU A 104 -6.76 -4.43 5.61
C LEU A 104 -6.52 -3.87 4.19
N GLY A 105 -6.02 -2.66 4.06
CA GLY A 105 -5.69 -2.06 2.76
C GLY A 105 -4.67 -2.88 1.98
N PHE A 106 -3.66 -3.43 2.66
CA PHE A 106 -2.67 -4.31 2.05
C PHE A 106 -3.30 -5.61 1.52
N VAL A 107 -4.14 -6.27 2.32
CA VAL A 107 -4.85 -7.49 1.91
C VAL A 107 -5.75 -7.21 0.70
N PHE A 108 -6.49 -6.09 0.70
CA PHE A 108 -7.33 -5.70 -0.44
C PHE A 108 -6.53 -5.25 -1.67
N SER A 109 -5.27 -4.86 -1.52
CA SER A 109 -4.39 -4.54 -2.65
C SER A 109 -3.82 -5.77 -3.34
N MET A 110 -3.83 -6.93 -2.66
CA MET A 110 -3.37 -8.20 -3.22
C MET A 110 -4.39 -8.71 -4.23
N LYS A 111 -4.16 -8.40 -5.49
CA LYS A 111 -4.93 -8.94 -6.61
C LYS A 111 -4.07 -9.98 -7.31
N PRO A 112 -4.48 -11.26 -7.33
CA PRO A 112 -3.82 -12.26 -8.15
C PRO A 112 -3.76 -11.80 -9.60
N GLU A 113 -2.66 -12.07 -10.25
CA GLU A 113 -2.48 -11.74 -11.67
C GLU A 113 -1.79 -12.88 -12.41
N HIS A 114 -2.24 -13.11 -13.62
CA HIS A 114 -1.71 -14.14 -14.51
C HIS A 114 -1.33 -13.54 -15.84
N VAL A 115 -0.14 -13.89 -16.34
CA VAL A 115 0.29 -13.50 -17.70
C VAL A 115 -0.03 -14.65 -18.64
N MET A 116 -0.84 -14.36 -19.64
CA MET A 116 -1.26 -15.37 -20.62
C MET A 116 -1.35 -14.79 -22.03
N ASP A 117 -1.31 -15.68 -23.02
CA ASP A 117 -1.55 -15.31 -24.41
C ASP A 117 -3.03 -15.58 -24.73
N ARG A 118 -3.72 -14.57 -25.24
CA ARG A 118 -5.11 -14.67 -25.66
C ARG A 118 -5.28 -14.00 -27.02
N ASP A 119 -5.83 -14.74 -27.97
CA ASP A 119 -6.05 -14.27 -29.35
C ASP A 119 -4.78 -13.68 -30.01
N GLY A 120 -3.61 -14.28 -29.70
CA GLY A 120 -2.32 -13.84 -30.22
C GLY A 120 -1.76 -12.58 -29.54
N THR A 121 -2.42 -12.08 -28.49
CA THR A 121 -1.97 -10.92 -27.70
C THR A 121 -1.60 -11.36 -26.29
N ARG A 122 -0.42 -10.95 -25.83
CA ARG A 122 0.01 -11.20 -24.45
C ARG A 122 -0.70 -10.24 -23.50
N MET A 123 -1.40 -10.78 -22.52
CA MET A 123 -2.24 -10.03 -21.60
C MET A 123 -1.89 -10.34 -20.14
N VAL A 124 -2.28 -9.42 -19.27
CA VAL A 124 -2.29 -9.57 -17.81
C VAL A 124 -3.74 -9.71 -17.38
N ALA A 125 -4.10 -10.90 -16.92
CA ALA A 125 -5.40 -11.15 -16.29
C ALA A 125 -5.30 -10.77 -14.81
N VAL A 126 -6.03 -9.75 -14.41
CA VAL A 126 -6.10 -9.27 -13.02
C VAL A 126 -7.39 -9.78 -12.38
N VAL A 127 -7.24 -10.60 -11.34
CA VAL A 127 -8.36 -11.21 -10.64
C VAL A 127 -8.79 -10.33 -9.48
N ASN A 128 -10.07 -10.00 -9.43
CA ASN A 128 -10.71 -9.36 -8.30
C ASN A 128 -11.72 -10.34 -7.70
N SER A 129 -11.42 -10.86 -6.49
CA SER A 129 -12.14 -11.98 -5.89
C SER A 129 -12.73 -11.68 -4.52
N PHE A 130 -13.01 -10.41 -4.21
CA PHE A 130 -13.46 -10.06 -2.85
C PHE A 130 -14.89 -10.51 -2.55
N LEU A 131 -15.88 -10.10 -3.34
CA LEU A 131 -17.29 -10.49 -3.21
C LEU A 131 -17.79 -11.20 -4.46
N GLN A 132 -17.32 -10.73 -5.58
CA GLN A 132 -17.61 -11.22 -6.91
C GLN A 132 -16.30 -11.51 -7.60
N VAL A 133 -16.19 -12.65 -8.25
CA VAL A 133 -15.00 -13.02 -8.99
C VAL A 133 -15.09 -12.43 -10.38
N THR A 134 -14.22 -11.48 -10.66
CA THR A 134 -14.12 -10.83 -11.96
C THR A 134 -12.67 -10.79 -12.42
N VAL A 135 -12.47 -10.90 -13.72
CA VAL A 135 -11.15 -10.85 -14.34
C VAL A 135 -11.12 -9.75 -15.39
N GLY A 136 -10.24 -8.78 -15.19
CA GLY A 136 -9.93 -7.77 -16.19
C GLY A 136 -8.65 -8.11 -16.93
N TYR A 137 -8.71 -8.14 -18.26
CA TYR A 137 -7.54 -8.38 -19.09
C TYR A 137 -6.99 -7.07 -19.61
N HIS A 138 -5.72 -6.84 -19.32
CA HIS A 138 -4.96 -5.68 -19.73
C HIS A 138 -3.86 -6.08 -20.71
N VAL A 139 -3.51 -5.21 -21.63
CA VAL A 139 -2.39 -5.48 -22.56
C VAL A 139 -1.08 -5.53 -21.75
N TYR A 140 -0.33 -6.62 -21.88
CA TYR A 140 0.98 -6.75 -21.26
C TYR A 140 1.98 -5.83 -21.96
N GLN A 141 2.66 -4.97 -21.22
CA GLN A 141 3.74 -4.12 -21.76
C GLN A 141 5.10 -4.63 -21.31
N ASN A 142 5.28 -4.82 -20.01
CA ASN A 142 6.51 -5.40 -19.44
C ASN A 142 6.27 -5.99 -18.05
N PHE A 143 7.36 -6.35 -17.36
CA PHE A 143 7.28 -6.94 -16.01
C PHE A 143 6.64 -6.01 -14.97
N LEU A 144 6.80 -4.70 -15.10
CA LEU A 144 6.32 -3.71 -14.13
C LEU A 144 5.01 -3.03 -14.53
N ILE A 145 4.71 -2.97 -15.84
CA ILE A 145 3.71 -2.08 -16.42
C ILE A 145 2.77 -2.86 -17.33
N MET A 146 1.50 -2.50 -17.30
CA MET A 146 0.44 -3.00 -18.19
C MET A 146 -0.36 -1.84 -18.76
N GLY A 147 -1.16 -2.09 -19.79
CA GLY A 147 -2.14 -1.14 -20.29
C GLY A 147 -3.15 -0.77 -19.22
N LYS A 148 -3.56 0.49 -19.18
CA LYS A 148 -4.53 0.97 -18.20
C LYS A 148 -5.94 0.45 -18.47
N ASP A 149 -6.30 0.35 -19.75
CA ASP A 149 -7.65 -0.03 -20.15
C ASP A 149 -7.86 -1.54 -20.05
N ILE A 150 -9.04 -1.93 -19.62
CA ILE A 150 -9.48 -3.32 -19.65
C ILE A 150 -9.97 -3.60 -21.07
N VAL A 151 -9.30 -4.55 -21.74
CA VAL A 151 -9.64 -4.95 -23.13
C VAL A 151 -10.76 -5.99 -23.12
N ILE A 152 -10.73 -6.92 -22.15
CA ILE A 152 -11.72 -7.96 -21.98
C ILE A 152 -12.06 -8.04 -20.50
N TYR A 153 -13.33 -8.16 -20.19
CA TYR A 153 -13.82 -8.31 -18.83
C TYR A 153 -14.65 -9.58 -18.71
N GLU A 154 -14.32 -10.42 -17.75
CA GLU A 154 -15.02 -11.67 -17.46
C GLU A 154 -15.59 -11.66 -16.05
N ASP A 155 -16.83 -12.09 -15.93
CA ASP A 155 -17.53 -12.25 -14.67
C ASP A 155 -17.77 -13.75 -14.39
N TYR A 156 -17.27 -14.22 -13.26
CA TYR A 156 -17.39 -15.61 -12.80
C TYR A 156 -18.43 -15.78 -11.68
N GLY A 157 -19.14 -14.71 -11.32
CA GLY A 157 -20.16 -14.72 -10.28
C GLY A 157 -19.62 -14.58 -8.86
N ASN A 158 -20.40 -15.02 -7.89
CA ASN A 158 -20.09 -14.88 -6.47
C ASN A 158 -19.00 -15.86 -6.04
N GLY A 159 -18.08 -15.38 -5.20
CA GLY A 159 -17.06 -16.22 -4.61
C GLY A 159 -15.81 -15.42 -4.20
N GLY A 160 -14.90 -16.11 -3.51
CA GLY A 160 -13.61 -15.58 -3.10
C GLY A 160 -12.51 -16.51 -3.61
N TYR A 161 -12.42 -16.74 -4.92
CA TYR A 161 -11.46 -17.69 -5.51
C TYR A 161 -10.76 -17.10 -6.74
N ASP A 162 -9.66 -17.73 -7.14
CA ASP A 162 -8.96 -17.44 -8.38
C ASP A 162 -9.41 -18.45 -9.44
N PRO A 163 -9.99 -18.00 -10.58
CA PRO A 163 -10.43 -18.89 -11.65
C PRO A 163 -9.30 -19.68 -12.33
N PHE A 164 -8.06 -19.20 -12.19
CA PHE A 164 -6.87 -19.81 -12.80
C PHE A 164 -6.12 -20.77 -11.86
N GLU A 165 -6.58 -20.97 -10.63
CA GLU A 165 -6.02 -21.98 -9.74
C GLU A 165 -6.26 -23.39 -10.29
N GLU A 166 -5.25 -24.25 -10.13
CA GLU A 166 -5.29 -25.63 -10.58
C GLU A 166 -6.52 -26.40 -10.06
N GLY A 167 -7.16 -27.16 -10.98
CA GLY A 167 -8.33 -28.00 -10.67
C GLY A 167 -9.67 -27.25 -10.68
N ARG A 168 -9.70 -26.01 -11.12
CA ARG A 168 -10.94 -25.26 -11.33
C ARG A 168 -11.17 -25.05 -12.82
N ASP A 169 -12.17 -25.75 -13.36
CA ASP A 169 -12.70 -25.50 -14.71
C ASP A 169 -13.79 -24.41 -14.62
N ALA A 170 -13.44 -23.24 -14.07
CA ALA A 170 -14.39 -22.15 -13.93
C ALA A 170 -14.61 -21.51 -15.33
N GLN A 171 -15.86 -21.48 -15.74
CA GLN A 171 -16.25 -20.78 -16.96
C GLN A 171 -16.90 -19.44 -16.61
N PRO A 172 -16.57 -18.37 -17.35
CA PRO A 172 -17.18 -17.07 -17.10
C PRO A 172 -18.67 -17.11 -17.39
N LEU A 173 -19.47 -16.51 -16.51
CA LEU A 173 -20.91 -16.32 -16.70
C LEU A 173 -21.20 -15.26 -17.77
N ARG A 174 -20.30 -14.29 -17.90
CA ARG A 174 -20.44 -13.18 -18.84
C ARG A 174 -19.05 -12.70 -19.31
N ILE A 175 -18.93 -12.42 -20.59
CA ILE A 175 -17.75 -11.82 -21.22
C ILE A 175 -18.18 -10.51 -21.86
N LEU A 176 -17.44 -9.44 -21.60
CA LEU A 176 -17.62 -8.13 -22.19
C LEU A 176 -16.31 -7.70 -22.87
N PRO A 177 -16.39 -7.19 -24.13
CA PRO A 177 -15.24 -6.61 -24.81
C PRO A 177 -14.88 -5.25 -24.23
#